data_fe6576af7ef00343893bce8c1a7dcfa6
#
_entry.id   fe6576af7ef00343893bce8c1a7dcfa6
#
_cell.length_a   1.000
_cell.length_b   1.000
_cell.length_c   1.000
_cell.angle_alpha   90.00
_cell.angle_beta   90.00
_cell.angle_gamma   90.00
#
_symmetry.space_group_name_H-M   'P 1'
#
loop_
_entity.id
_entity.type
_entity.pdbx_description
1 polymer ?
#
loop_
_entity_poly.entity_id
_entity_poly.type
_entity_poly.pdbx_seq_one_letter_code
_entity_poly.pdbx_strand_id
1 'polypeptide(L)'
;MGVNAKSNGFFYRNKAVFKMGLVALVIAATADLVAGLFLGSMENILAIVPGMIILVYSAIGMRGNIFGAMGSRLGTAMHIGTFDLSFKKGGVLRSNIESSIGLTMFISLAMGLIGWVVVVLFNFIDAGTLSGFAGVHFVFISMFGGLLAGLVLLVFNLIIATVGYKREWDIDNITAPLIAAAGDIVTMPMLALSAWIVIETIDTSVVEIMTIGLVILTLSVLLYILLRKVVKGHIDEAKRIIRQSSLVLTICLLFDIVAGVVIQGQQDTLLLVPVLLVLMPAFLNEGNALSGMLTSRLSSMIHLGTLDIGPVPKKSAFENFKITYVLAVVTYAYIGVIAFVATYLFYGSVQGTDFLSVMAIVMIAGLLATTVLNFLSYYVAAMAVKFNLDPDDHSIPITSSSMDLIGATILIVIISLIIVI
;
A
#
# COMPACT_ATOMS: atom_id res chain seq x y z
N MET A 1 -8.39 24.12 -48.95
CA MET A 1 -7.19 24.18 -48.12
C MET A 1 -7.19 22.94 -47.21
N GLY A 2 -6.40 21.93 -47.58
CA GLY A 2 -6.32 20.66 -46.83
C GLY A 2 -5.51 20.88 -45.55
N VAL A 3 -6.17 20.73 -44.42
CA VAL A 3 -5.48 20.62 -43.13
C VAL A 3 -4.79 19.27 -43.08
N ASN A 4 -3.48 19.25 -43.22
CA ASN A 4 -2.62 18.11 -42.96
C ASN A 4 -2.85 17.57 -41.56
N ALA A 5 -3.73 16.61 -41.39
CA ALA A 5 -3.80 15.76 -40.22
C ALA A 5 -2.56 14.87 -40.21
N LYS A 6 -1.38 15.43 -39.84
CA LYS A 6 -0.25 14.61 -39.43
C LYS A 6 -0.77 13.74 -38.30
N SER A 7 -0.73 12.44 -38.53
CA SER A 7 -1.02 11.42 -37.50
C SER A 7 -0.12 11.68 -36.30
N ASN A 8 -0.61 12.42 -35.34
CA ASN A 8 0.12 12.64 -34.09
C ASN A 8 0.36 11.25 -33.48
N GLY A 9 1.62 10.82 -33.41
CA GLY A 9 1.99 9.49 -32.94
C GLY A 9 1.46 9.20 -31.54
N PHE A 10 1.38 7.92 -31.16
CA PHE A 10 0.89 7.45 -29.85
C PHE A 10 1.45 8.24 -28.66
N PHE A 11 2.75 8.50 -28.64
CA PHE A 11 3.41 9.29 -27.60
C PHE A 11 2.97 10.75 -27.56
N TYR A 12 2.72 11.37 -28.69
CA TYR A 12 2.27 12.76 -28.73
C TYR A 12 0.86 12.92 -28.16
N ARG A 13 -0.06 12.02 -28.51
CA ARG A 13 -1.44 12.01 -27.97
C ARG A 13 -1.49 11.82 -26.46
N ASN A 14 -0.57 11.03 -25.90
CA ASN A 14 -0.54 10.69 -24.49
C ASN A 14 0.58 11.41 -23.71
N LYS A 15 1.18 12.48 -24.29
CA LYS A 15 2.33 13.19 -23.70
C LYS A 15 2.09 13.67 -22.27
N ALA A 16 0.91 14.21 -21.99
CA ALA A 16 0.56 14.67 -20.64
C ALA A 16 0.54 13.53 -19.62
N VAL A 17 -0.08 12.39 -20.01
CA VAL A 17 -0.16 11.19 -19.15
C VAL A 17 1.23 10.62 -18.88
N PHE A 18 2.07 10.52 -19.91
CA PHE A 18 3.46 10.05 -19.72
C PHE A 18 4.27 10.99 -18.84
N LYS A 19 4.19 12.31 -19.06
CA LYS A 19 4.95 13.27 -18.28
C LYS A 19 4.53 13.28 -16.81
N MET A 20 3.22 13.40 -16.53
CA MET A 20 2.72 13.46 -15.16
C MET A 20 2.85 12.12 -14.45
N GLY A 21 2.46 11.03 -15.12
CA GLY A 21 2.55 9.69 -14.56
C GLY A 21 3.99 9.29 -14.24
N LEU A 22 4.94 9.51 -15.17
CA LEU A 22 6.34 9.17 -14.94
C LEU A 22 6.95 9.96 -13.78
N VAL A 23 6.68 11.27 -13.70
CA VAL A 23 7.18 12.09 -12.59
C VAL A 23 6.63 11.60 -11.27
N ALA A 24 5.34 11.31 -11.19
CA ALA A 24 4.71 10.81 -9.96
C ALA A 24 5.29 9.44 -9.54
N LEU A 25 5.42 8.51 -10.50
CA LEU A 25 5.96 7.16 -10.25
C LEU A 25 7.44 7.21 -9.82
N VAL A 26 8.28 8.02 -10.45
CA VAL A 26 9.69 8.18 -10.07
C VAL A 26 9.83 8.78 -8.66
N ILE A 27 9.01 9.77 -8.31
CA ILE A 27 9.01 10.35 -6.95
C ILE A 27 8.58 9.30 -5.93
N ALA A 28 7.49 8.56 -6.20
CA ALA A 28 7.01 7.49 -5.34
C ALA A 28 8.07 6.40 -5.17
N ALA A 29 8.61 5.85 -6.27
CA ALA A 29 9.64 4.82 -6.23
C ALA A 29 10.90 5.27 -5.47
N THR A 30 11.29 6.55 -5.57
CA THR A 30 12.43 7.07 -4.79
C THR A 30 12.13 7.06 -3.28
N ALA A 31 10.94 7.46 -2.89
CA ALA A 31 10.51 7.42 -1.49
C ALA A 31 10.40 5.99 -0.96
N ASP A 32 9.89 5.07 -1.77
CA ASP A 32 9.76 3.65 -1.42
C ASP A 32 11.14 2.97 -1.31
N LEU A 33 12.13 3.40 -2.10
CA LEU A 33 13.51 2.94 -1.95
C LEU A 33 14.13 3.42 -0.63
N VAL A 34 13.80 4.62 -0.15
CA VAL A 34 14.20 5.08 1.19
C VAL A 34 13.58 4.17 2.26
N ALA A 35 12.30 3.82 2.12
CA ALA A 35 11.65 2.84 3.00
C ALA A 35 12.34 1.47 2.91
N GLY A 36 12.75 1.04 1.71
CA GLY A 36 13.51 -0.19 1.50
C GLY A 36 14.89 -0.19 2.18
N LEU A 37 15.60 0.94 2.19
CA LEU A 37 16.84 1.08 2.98
C LEU A 37 16.58 0.92 4.48
N PHE A 38 15.48 1.46 4.98
CA PHE A 38 15.02 1.22 6.36
C PHE A 38 14.75 -0.26 6.60
N LEU A 39 14.05 -0.94 5.70
CA LEU A 39 13.78 -2.38 5.80
C LEU A 39 15.07 -3.19 5.84
N GLY A 40 16.02 -2.88 4.97
CA GLY A 40 17.35 -3.51 4.99
C GLY A 40 18.11 -3.28 6.30
N SER A 41 17.98 -2.08 6.91
CA SER A 41 18.58 -1.78 8.21
C SER A 41 17.97 -2.55 9.39
N MET A 42 16.78 -3.14 9.20
CA MET A 42 16.07 -3.95 10.18
C MET A 42 16.44 -5.45 10.12
N GLU A 43 17.47 -5.86 9.37
CA GLU A 43 17.81 -7.27 9.15
C GLU A 43 17.85 -8.09 10.45
N ASN A 44 18.44 -7.56 11.52
CA ASN A 44 18.48 -8.22 12.83
C ASN A 44 17.08 -8.44 13.42
N ILE A 45 16.19 -7.43 13.32
CA ILE A 45 14.81 -7.54 13.80
C ILE A 45 14.05 -8.58 12.97
N LEU A 46 14.24 -8.55 11.64
CA LEU A 46 13.59 -9.49 10.73
C LEU A 46 14.05 -10.94 11.00
N ALA A 47 15.32 -11.14 11.39
CA ALA A 47 15.86 -12.45 11.69
C ALA A 47 15.37 -13.04 13.01
N ILE A 48 15.19 -12.22 14.06
CA ILE A 48 14.87 -12.70 15.41
C ILE A 48 13.40 -12.67 15.78
N VAL A 49 12.60 -11.74 15.17
CA VAL A 49 11.15 -11.62 15.42
C VAL A 49 10.39 -12.49 14.43
N PRO A 50 9.73 -13.57 14.89
CA PRO A 50 9.08 -14.51 13.98
C PRO A 50 7.96 -13.83 13.20
N GLY A 51 7.96 -14.01 11.88
CA GLY A 51 6.91 -13.44 11.00
C GLY A 51 6.93 -11.92 10.87
N MET A 52 8.02 -11.24 11.25
CA MET A 52 8.10 -9.77 11.16
C MET A 52 7.89 -9.26 9.73
N ILE A 53 8.36 -10.00 8.72
CA ILE A 53 8.14 -9.67 7.30
C ILE A 53 6.64 -9.64 6.98
N ILE A 54 5.85 -10.58 7.51
CA ILE A 54 4.39 -10.61 7.31
C ILE A 54 3.76 -9.32 7.83
N LEU A 55 4.14 -8.87 9.05
CA LEU A 55 3.63 -7.61 9.61
C LEU A 55 4.04 -6.40 8.78
N VAL A 56 5.30 -6.35 8.35
CA VAL A 56 5.83 -5.20 7.58
C VAL A 56 5.02 -5.01 6.30
N TYR A 57 4.91 -6.04 5.47
CA TYR A 57 4.22 -5.91 4.18
C TYR A 57 2.71 -5.69 4.32
N SER A 58 2.07 -6.38 5.27
CA SER A 58 0.65 -6.14 5.55
C SER A 58 0.40 -4.72 6.08
N ALA A 59 1.29 -4.18 6.91
CA ALA A 59 1.13 -2.83 7.45
C ALA A 59 1.29 -1.76 6.37
N ILE A 60 2.25 -1.91 5.47
CA ILE A 60 2.48 -1.00 4.33
C ILE A 60 1.22 -0.94 3.47
N GLY A 61 0.74 -2.06 2.95
CA GLY A 61 -0.45 -2.12 2.11
C GLY A 61 -1.67 -1.52 2.80
N MET A 62 -1.91 -1.89 4.06
CA MET A 62 -3.06 -1.36 4.80
C MET A 62 -3.00 0.14 5.07
N ARG A 63 -1.80 0.73 5.30
CA ARG A 63 -1.68 2.20 5.47
C ARG A 63 -2.01 2.93 4.18
N GLY A 64 -1.50 2.46 3.04
CA GLY A 64 -1.86 2.98 1.72
C GLY A 64 -3.37 2.95 1.49
N ASN A 65 -4.02 1.82 1.76
CA ASN A 65 -5.46 1.65 1.57
C ASN A 65 -6.30 2.55 2.48
N ILE A 66 -5.99 2.65 3.79
CA ILE A 66 -6.77 3.46 4.74
C ILE A 66 -6.61 4.96 4.46
N PHE A 67 -5.35 5.42 4.35
CA PHE A 67 -5.07 6.85 4.24
C PHE A 67 -5.19 7.37 2.81
N GLY A 68 -4.97 6.52 1.80
CA GLY A 68 -5.27 6.83 0.41
C GLY A 68 -6.78 7.04 0.19
N ALA A 69 -7.62 6.14 0.70
CA ALA A 69 -9.08 6.31 0.65
C ALA A 69 -9.55 7.56 1.42
N MET A 70 -8.92 7.89 2.56
CA MET A 70 -9.21 9.15 3.26
C MET A 70 -8.90 10.35 2.37
N GLY A 71 -7.71 10.37 1.73
CA GLY A 71 -7.30 11.45 0.84
C GLY A 71 -8.26 11.63 -0.33
N SER A 72 -8.66 10.55 -0.98
CA SER A 72 -9.63 10.55 -2.08
C SER A 72 -10.99 11.11 -1.64
N ARG A 73 -11.54 10.63 -0.51
CA ARG A 73 -12.82 11.17 0.02
C ARG A 73 -12.75 12.67 0.33
N LEU A 74 -11.62 13.15 0.87
CA LEU A 74 -11.43 14.59 1.12
C LEU A 74 -11.33 15.37 -0.20
N GLY A 75 -10.63 14.85 -1.21
CA GLY A 75 -10.54 15.42 -2.55
C GLY A 75 -11.92 15.52 -3.21
N THR A 76 -12.67 14.43 -3.25
CA THR A 76 -14.05 14.41 -3.76
C THR A 76 -14.93 15.44 -3.04
N ALA A 77 -14.87 15.53 -1.70
CA ALA A 77 -15.65 16.52 -0.95
C ALA A 77 -15.28 17.97 -1.31
N MET A 78 -14.02 18.24 -1.64
CA MET A 78 -13.58 19.56 -2.12
C MET A 78 -14.14 19.86 -3.51
N HIS A 79 -14.11 18.91 -4.44
CA HIS A 79 -14.64 19.09 -5.78
C HIS A 79 -16.16 19.34 -5.80
N ILE A 80 -16.92 18.66 -4.96
CA ILE A 80 -18.37 18.92 -4.84
C ILE A 80 -18.73 20.10 -3.92
N GLY A 81 -17.74 20.78 -3.34
CA GLY A 81 -17.94 21.96 -2.50
C GLY A 81 -18.56 21.68 -1.11
N THR A 82 -18.52 20.43 -0.64
CA THR A 82 -19.00 20.03 0.70
C THR A 82 -17.92 20.03 1.76
N PHE A 83 -16.67 20.22 1.37
CA PHE A 83 -15.53 20.27 2.27
C PHE A 83 -15.49 21.58 3.07
N ASP A 84 -15.38 21.47 4.39
CA ASP A 84 -15.16 22.59 5.31
C ASP A 84 -14.03 22.23 6.26
N LEU A 85 -13.08 23.16 6.45
CA LEU A 85 -12.00 23.06 7.43
C LEU A 85 -12.54 23.24 8.85
N SER A 86 -13.51 22.44 9.25
CA SER A 86 -14.11 22.51 10.57
C SER A 86 -14.18 21.14 11.25
N PHE A 87 -13.88 21.14 12.57
CA PHE A 87 -13.97 19.94 13.41
C PHE A 87 -15.39 19.75 14.01
N LYS A 88 -16.42 20.34 13.39
CA LYS A 88 -17.81 20.18 13.85
C LYS A 88 -18.25 18.74 13.78
N LYS A 89 -19.10 18.32 14.75
CA LYS A 89 -19.70 16.98 14.76
C LYS A 89 -20.52 16.76 13.47
N GLY A 90 -20.25 15.66 12.77
CA GLY A 90 -20.90 15.33 11.50
C GLY A 90 -20.31 16.05 10.26
N GLY A 91 -19.27 16.88 10.43
CA GLY A 91 -18.53 17.46 9.30
C GLY A 91 -17.66 16.43 8.60
N VAL A 92 -17.42 16.65 7.30
CA VAL A 92 -16.64 15.73 6.44
C VAL A 92 -15.26 15.47 7.01
N LEU A 93 -14.52 16.52 7.39
CA LEU A 93 -13.16 16.40 7.92
C LEU A 93 -13.12 15.54 9.19
N ARG A 94 -13.98 15.86 10.16
CA ARG A 94 -14.03 15.12 11.44
C ARG A 94 -14.45 13.67 11.24
N SER A 95 -15.43 13.39 10.39
CA SER A 95 -15.88 12.03 10.11
C SER A 95 -14.79 11.18 9.46
N ASN A 96 -13.98 11.76 8.57
CA ASN A 96 -12.84 11.09 7.97
C ASN A 96 -11.72 10.84 8.99
N ILE A 97 -11.45 11.76 9.90
CA ILE A 97 -10.46 11.55 10.99
C ILE A 97 -10.91 10.40 11.90
N GLU A 98 -12.16 10.46 12.41
CA GLU A 98 -12.70 9.44 13.31
C GLU A 98 -12.73 8.05 12.66
N SER A 99 -13.15 7.97 11.40
CA SER A 99 -13.16 6.69 10.66
C SER A 99 -11.77 6.15 10.39
N SER A 100 -10.81 6.98 10.00
CA SER A 100 -9.43 6.53 9.74
C SER A 100 -8.73 6.05 11.00
N ILE A 101 -8.94 6.71 12.14
CA ILE A 101 -8.44 6.22 13.45
C ILE A 101 -9.09 4.87 13.78
N GLY A 102 -10.42 4.77 13.69
CA GLY A 102 -11.14 3.54 13.98
C GLY A 102 -10.71 2.37 13.09
N LEU A 103 -10.58 2.61 11.79
CA LEU A 103 -10.11 1.61 10.82
C LEU A 103 -8.66 1.22 11.07
N THR A 104 -7.77 2.18 11.38
CA THR A 104 -6.38 1.92 11.74
C THR A 104 -6.27 0.99 12.94
N MET A 105 -7.02 1.28 14.01
CA MET A 105 -7.02 0.46 15.21
C MET A 105 -7.61 -0.94 14.95
N PHE A 106 -8.72 -1.01 14.25
CA PHE A 106 -9.37 -2.28 13.88
C PHE A 106 -8.46 -3.17 13.03
N ILE A 107 -7.93 -2.62 11.95
CA ILE A 107 -7.06 -3.37 11.02
C ILE A 107 -5.74 -3.76 11.68
N SER A 108 -5.13 -2.90 12.53
CA SER A 108 -3.92 -3.27 13.26
C SER A 108 -4.16 -4.41 14.24
N LEU A 109 -5.30 -4.44 14.93
CA LEU A 109 -5.67 -5.56 15.80
C LEU A 109 -5.89 -6.83 14.97
N ALA A 110 -6.67 -6.75 13.89
CA ALA A 110 -6.92 -7.89 12.99
C ALA A 110 -5.62 -8.44 12.39
N MET A 111 -4.72 -7.55 11.94
CA MET A 111 -3.40 -7.90 11.40
C MET A 111 -2.54 -8.63 12.42
N GLY A 112 -2.49 -8.15 13.67
CA GLY A 112 -1.74 -8.82 14.73
C GLY A 112 -2.30 -10.21 15.06
N LEU A 113 -3.63 -10.34 15.16
CA LEU A 113 -4.28 -11.63 15.46
C LEU A 113 -4.16 -12.63 14.30
N ILE A 114 -4.54 -12.23 13.10
CA ILE A 114 -4.51 -13.12 11.92
C ILE A 114 -3.07 -13.45 11.55
N GLY A 115 -2.18 -12.46 11.57
CA GLY A 115 -0.76 -12.66 11.27
C GLY A 115 -0.10 -13.64 12.23
N TRP A 116 -0.38 -13.56 13.53
CA TRP A 116 0.13 -14.53 14.50
C TRP A 116 -0.39 -15.94 14.24
N VAL A 117 -1.67 -16.11 13.97
CA VAL A 117 -2.23 -17.42 13.60
C VAL A 117 -1.49 -17.99 12.39
N VAL A 118 -1.20 -17.17 11.39
CA VAL A 118 -0.45 -17.56 10.19
C VAL A 118 0.99 -17.94 10.53
N VAL A 119 1.68 -17.16 11.37
CA VAL A 119 3.05 -17.48 11.84
C VAL A 119 3.10 -18.86 12.48
N VAL A 120 2.12 -19.20 13.32
CA VAL A 120 2.03 -20.49 13.99
C VAL A 120 1.68 -21.62 13.00
N LEU A 121 0.70 -21.39 12.11
CA LEU A 121 0.26 -22.37 11.13
C LEU A 121 1.35 -22.77 10.12
N PHE A 122 2.15 -21.80 9.68
CA PHE A 122 3.25 -22.03 8.73
C PHE A 122 4.58 -22.35 9.41
N ASN A 123 4.57 -22.46 10.75
CA ASN A 123 5.74 -22.86 11.54
C ASN A 123 6.97 -21.94 11.33
N PHE A 124 6.75 -20.63 11.24
CA PHE A 124 7.81 -19.62 11.12
C PHE A 124 8.53 -19.32 12.45
N ILE A 125 8.38 -20.18 13.45
CA ILE A 125 9.06 -20.06 14.74
C ILE A 125 10.22 -21.07 14.74
N ASP A 126 11.41 -20.57 14.54
CA ASP A 126 12.65 -21.35 14.48
C ASP A 126 13.44 -21.31 15.77
N ALA A 127 14.45 -22.15 15.90
CA ALA A 127 15.36 -22.17 17.04
C ALA A 127 16.16 -20.84 17.23
N GLY A 128 16.29 -20.04 16.17
CA GLY A 128 16.91 -18.72 16.19
C GLY A 128 16.00 -17.57 16.58
N THR A 129 14.70 -17.80 16.75
CA THR A 129 13.75 -16.76 17.12
C THR A 129 13.88 -16.35 18.59
N LEU A 130 13.38 -15.14 18.90
CA LEU A 130 13.43 -14.56 20.24
C LEU A 130 12.73 -15.45 21.26
N SER A 131 13.47 -15.92 22.28
CA SER A 131 12.93 -16.76 23.35
C SER A 131 11.82 -16.01 24.12
N GLY A 132 10.72 -16.68 24.41
CA GLY A 132 9.58 -16.07 25.12
C GLY A 132 8.64 -15.25 24.22
N PHE A 133 8.90 -15.16 22.92
CA PHE A 133 8.01 -14.44 21.99
C PHE A 133 6.67 -15.16 21.85
N ALA A 134 5.58 -14.42 22.00
CA ALA A 134 4.21 -14.92 21.97
C ALA A 134 3.30 -14.03 21.14
N GLY A 135 2.07 -14.51 20.85
CA GLY A 135 1.10 -13.76 20.06
C GLY A 135 0.76 -12.37 20.61
N VAL A 136 0.84 -12.17 21.94
CA VAL A 136 0.63 -10.86 22.55
C VAL A 136 1.68 -9.84 22.08
N HIS A 137 2.93 -10.24 21.94
CA HIS A 137 4.02 -9.41 21.43
C HIS A 137 3.81 -9.04 19.95
N PHE A 138 3.37 -10.02 19.15
CA PHE A 138 3.04 -9.80 17.75
C PHE A 138 1.88 -8.83 17.57
N VAL A 139 0.82 -8.97 18.39
CA VAL A 139 -0.32 -8.03 18.43
C VAL A 139 0.15 -6.64 18.89
N PHE A 140 1.05 -6.56 19.87
CA PHE A 140 1.62 -5.28 20.31
C PHE A 140 2.34 -4.56 19.16
N ILE A 141 3.27 -5.25 18.47
CA ILE A 141 4.01 -4.66 17.36
C ILE A 141 3.06 -4.11 16.31
N SER A 142 2.06 -4.90 15.93
CA SER A 142 1.04 -4.50 14.96
C SER A 142 0.23 -3.29 15.41
N MET A 143 -0.29 -3.31 16.64
CA MET A 143 -1.19 -2.26 17.14
C MET A 143 -0.44 -0.98 17.47
N PHE A 144 0.66 -1.08 18.21
CA PHE A 144 1.41 0.09 18.65
C PHE A 144 2.10 0.77 17.47
N GLY A 145 2.83 0.00 16.66
CA GLY A 145 3.46 0.50 15.43
C GLY A 145 2.43 1.04 14.43
N GLY A 146 1.33 0.32 14.28
CA GLY A 146 0.23 0.73 13.43
C GLY A 146 -0.46 2.02 13.89
N LEU A 147 -0.67 2.20 15.19
CA LEU A 147 -1.25 3.42 15.74
C LEU A 147 -0.31 4.62 15.57
N LEU A 148 0.98 4.45 15.90
CA LEU A 148 1.97 5.51 15.72
C LEU A 148 2.08 5.95 14.25
N ALA A 149 2.24 4.99 13.34
CA ALA A 149 2.28 5.29 11.91
C ALA A 149 0.99 5.97 11.45
N GLY A 150 -0.16 5.47 11.87
CA GLY A 150 -1.46 6.03 11.55
C GLY A 150 -1.64 7.47 12.03
N LEU A 151 -1.17 7.82 13.23
CA LEU A 151 -1.22 9.19 13.73
C LEU A 151 -0.35 10.15 12.91
N VAL A 152 0.86 9.73 12.54
CA VAL A 152 1.73 10.54 11.69
C VAL A 152 1.11 10.74 10.30
N LEU A 153 0.60 9.68 9.69
CA LEU A 153 -0.06 9.73 8.38
C LEU A 153 -1.35 10.54 8.39
N LEU A 154 -2.10 10.50 9.50
CA LEU A 154 -3.28 11.34 9.69
C LEU A 154 -2.90 12.82 9.63
N VAL A 155 -1.87 13.22 10.38
CA VAL A 155 -1.37 14.61 10.36
C VAL A 155 -0.89 15.00 8.97
N PHE A 156 -0.16 14.13 8.29
CA PHE A 156 0.32 14.36 6.93
C PHE A 156 -0.84 14.55 5.94
N ASN A 157 -1.87 13.70 6.03
CA ASN A 157 -3.08 13.80 5.22
C ASN A 157 -3.83 15.11 5.45
N LEU A 158 -3.94 15.54 6.73
CA LEU A 158 -4.57 16.82 7.08
C LEU A 158 -3.79 18.02 6.55
N ILE A 159 -2.46 17.96 6.55
CA ILE A 159 -1.60 19.01 5.96
C ILE A 159 -1.86 19.09 4.46
N ILE A 160 -1.81 17.95 3.73
CA ILE A 160 -2.07 17.92 2.29
C ILE A 160 -3.46 18.47 1.98
N ALA A 161 -4.50 18.01 2.69
CA ALA A 161 -5.87 18.45 2.48
C ALA A 161 -6.02 19.96 2.74
N THR A 162 -5.41 20.48 3.83
CA THR A 162 -5.49 21.91 4.16
C THR A 162 -4.74 22.79 3.16
N VAL A 163 -3.54 22.39 2.76
CA VAL A 163 -2.73 23.15 1.79
C VAL A 163 -3.36 23.08 0.41
N GLY A 164 -3.79 21.89 0.00
CA GLY A 164 -4.45 21.68 -1.29
C GLY A 164 -5.75 22.47 -1.41
N TYR A 165 -6.60 22.48 -0.36
CA TYR A 165 -7.80 23.31 -0.32
C TYR A 165 -7.51 24.80 -0.46
N LYS A 166 -6.50 25.31 0.27
CA LYS A 166 -6.14 26.74 0.20
C LYS A 166 -5.48 27.14 -1.11
N ARG A 167 -4.82 26.21 -1.80
CA ARG A 167 -4.09 26.48 -3.05
C ARG A 167 -4.82 26.00 -4.30
N GLU A 168 -6.05 25.52 -4.15
CA GLU A 168 -6.88 24.98 -5.24
C GLU A 168 -6.14 23.90 -6.05
N TRP A 169 -5.39 23.02 -5.35
CA TRP A 169 -4.70 21.92 -5.99
C TRP A 169 -5.70 20.83 -6.38
N ASP A 170 -5.41 20.13 -7.46
CA ASP A 170 -6.09 18.88 -7.81
C ASP A 170 -5.60 17.76 -6.88
N ILE A 171 -6.30 17.66 -5.73
CA ILE A 171 -5.91 16.80 -4.62
C ILE A 171 -5.98 15.33 -5.01
N ASP A 172 -6.95 14.92 -5.83
CA ASP A 172 -7.14 13.53 -6.24
C ASP A 172 -5.91 12.97 -6.97
N ASN A 173 -5.22 13.81 -7.73
CA ASN A 173 -4.02 13.39 -8.47
C ASN A 173 -2.73 13.41 -7.63
N ILE A 174 -2.70 14.14 -6.52
CA ILE A 174 -1.48 14.37 -5.72
C ILE A 174 -1.49 13.51 -4.46
N THR A 175 -2.67 13.34 -3.85
CA THR A 175 -2.78 12.76 -2.51
C THR A 175 -2.40 11.29 -2.49
N ALA A 176 -2.91 10.47 -3.41
CA ALA A 176 -2.69 9.03 -3.39
C ALA A 176 -1.19 8.65 -3.50
N PRO A 177 -0.41 9.16 -4.48
CA PRO A 177 1.02 8.84 -4.54
C PRO A 177 1.82 9.37 -3.34
N LEU A 178 1.53 10.59 -2.85
CA LEU A 178 2.25 11.14 -1.71
C LEU A 178 1.95 10.41 -0.41
N ILE A 179 0.70 9.99 -0.21
CA ILE A 179 0.30 9.27 1.00
C ILE A 179 0.85 7.84 0.98
N ALA A 180 0.85 7.15 -0.16
CA ALA A 180 1.47 5.84 -0.28
C ALA A 180 2.96 5.91 0.09
N ALA A 181 3.70 6.79 -0.56
CA ALA A 181 5.13 6.99 -0.31
C ALA A 181 5.44 7.39 1.15
N ALA A 182 4.66 8.33 1.72
CA ALA A 182 4.79 8.70 3.13
C ALA A 182 4.41 7.54 4.06
N GLY A 183 3.44 6.71 3.65
CA GLY A 183 3.01 5.51 4.36
C GLY A 183 4.17 4.56 4.61
N ASP A 184 4.93 4.26 3.59
CA ASP A 184 6.03 3.31 3.65
C ASP A 184 7.19 3.85 4.51
N ILE A 185 7.60 5.10 4.26
CA ILE A 185 8.67 5.75 5.03
C ILE A 185 8.34 5.82 6.53
N VAL A 186 7.08 6.05 6.89
CA VAL A 186 6.66 6.20 8.30
C VAL A 186 6.40 4.85 8.95
N THR A 187 5.78 3.91 8.24
CA THR A 187 5.35 2.64 8.83
C THR A 187 6.54 1.79 9.27
N MET A 188 7.60 1.72 8.46
CA MET A 188 8.77 0.91 8.77
C MET A 188 9.46 1.30 10.09
N PRO A 189 9.84 2.57 10.32
CA PRO A 189 10.44 2.98 11.59
C PRO A 189 9.52 2.76 12.81
N MET A 190 8.20 2.93 12.63
CA MET A 190 7.25 2.75 13.74
C MET A 190 7.10 1.26 14.11
N LEU A 191 7.11 0.36 13.13
CA LEU A 191 7.14 -1.08 13.38
C LEU A 191 8.48 -1.51 14.00
N ALA A 192 9.60 -0.99 13.50
CA ALA A 192 10.93 -1.25 14.07
C ALA A 192 11.01 -0.81 15.53
N LEU A 193 10.52 0.40 15.85
CA LEU A 193 10.45 0.90 17.22
C LEU A 193 9.60 -0.03 18.12
N SER A 194 8.46 -0.48 17.60
CA SER A 194 7.57 -1.36 18.35
C SER A 194 8.19 -2.74 18.61
N ALA A 195 8.89 -3.29 17.60
CA ALA A 195 9.63 -4.54 17.72
C ALA A 195 10.82 -4.40 18.68
N TRP A 196 11.54 -3.28 18.61
CA TRP A 196 12.64 -2.98 19.55
C TRP A 196 12.15 -2.92 21.00
N ILE A 197 11.01 -2.27 21.28
CA ILE A 197 10.41 -2.26 22.62
C ILE A 197 10.12 -3.69 23.10
N VAL A 198 9.58 -4.56 22.23
CA VAL A 198 9.32 -5.95 22.58
C VAL A 198 10.63 -6.68 22.92
N ILE A 199 11.67 -6.52 22.10
CA ILE A 199 12.97 -7.18 22.31
C ILE A 199 13.58 -6.79 23.65
N GLU A 200 13.56 -5.50 24.00
CA GLU A 200 14.13 -4.98 25.24
C GLU A 200 13.30 -5.33 26.49
N THR A 201 12.03 -5.64 26.34
CA THR A 201 11.12 -5.83 27.48
C THR A 201 10.45 -7.19 27.53
N ILE A 202 10.97 -8.17 26.76
CA ILE A 202 10.34 -9.47 26.60
C ILE A 202 10.20 -10.26 27.91
N ASP A 203 11.16 -10.08 28.83
CA ASP A 203 11.16 -10.73 30.13
C ASP A 203 10.27 -10.00 31.18
N THR A 204 9.53 -8.97 30.74
CA THR A 204 8.68 -8.17 31.62
C THR A 204 7.23 -8.23 31.19
N SER A 205 6.28 -7.98 32.11
CA SER A 205 4.86 -7.90 31.79
C SER A 205 4.44 -6.56 31.15
N VAL A 206 5.38 -5.67 30.83
CA VAL A 206 5.09 -4.33 30.31
C VAL A 206 4.33 -4.39 28.99
N VAL A 207 4.84 -5.16 28.02
CA VAL A 207 4.21 -5.30 26.69
C VAL A 207 2.83 -5.92 26.81
N GLU A 208 2.65 -6.92 27.67
CA GLU A 208 1.37 -7.57 27.88
C GLU A 208 0.32 -6.58 28.41
N ILE A 209 0.66 -5.79 29.43
CA ILE A 209 -0.21 -4.77 30.00
C ILE A 209 -0.55 -3.70 28.97
N MET A 210 0.45 -3.22 28.20
CA MET A 210 0.24 -2.24 27.14
C MET A 210 -0.67 -2.78 26.03
N THR A 211 -0.49 -4.05 25.63
CA THR A 211 -1.33 -4.70 24.63
C THR A 211 -2.78 -4.79 25.08
N ILE A 212 -3.02 -5.22 26.32
CA ILE A 212 -4.37 -5.25 26.89
C ILE A 212 -4.99 -3.84 26.87
N GLY A 213 -4.23 -2.83 27.28
CA GLY A 213 -4.66 -1.43 27.23
C GLY A 213 -5.04 -0.97 25.82
N LEU A 214 -4.23 -1.29 24.82
CA LEU A 214 -4.49 -0.97 23.41
C LEU A 214 -5.73 -1.69 22.87
N VAL A 215 -5.91 -2.96 23.21
CA VAL A 215 -7.10 -3.73 22.82
C VAL A 215 -8.36 -3.13 23.44
N ILE A 216 -8.35 -2.83 24.73
CA ILE A 216 -9.48 -2.19 25.44
C ILE A 216 -9.78 -0.83 24.81
N LEU A 217 -8.76 -0.02 24.53
CA LEU A 217 -8.91 1.28 23.87
C LEU A 217 -9.56 1.12 22.50
N THR A 218 -9.07 0.17 21.68
CA THR A 218 -9.61 -0.12 20.35
C THR A 218 -11.08 -0.50 20.41
N LEU A 219 -11.43 -1.46 21.27
CA LEU A 219 -12.81 -1.90 21.44
C LEU A 219 -13.70 -0.76 21.94
N SER A 220 -13.21 0.07 22.88
CA SER A 220 -13.93 1.23 23.41
C SER A 220 -14.18 2.28 22.34
N VAL A 221 -13.19 2.60 21.49
CA VAL A 221 -13.33 3.57 20.39
C VAL A 221 -14.31 3.05 19.34
N LEU A 222 -14.17 1.80 18.94
CA LEU A 222 -15.08 1.19 17.95
C LEU A 222 -16.52 1.13 18.49
N LEU A 223 -16.69 0.69 19.74
CA LEU A 223 -18.00 0.63 20.38
C LEU A 223 -18.63 2.02 20.49
N TYR A 224 -17.86 3.04 20.88
CA TYR A 224 -18.30 4.42 20.96
C TYR A 224 -18.81 4.91 19.58
N ILE A 225 -18.06 4.66 18.50
CA ILE A 225 -18.49 5.07 17.15
C ILE A 225 -19.74 4.31 16.70
N LEU A 226 -19.79 3.00 16.95
CA LEU A 226 -20.90 2.13 16.52
C LEU A 226 -22.20 2.39 17.31
N LEU A 227 -22.10 2.73 18.60
CA LEU A 227 -23.26 3.03 19.46
C LEU A 227 -23.75 4.47 19.35
N ARG A 228 -23.03 5.34 18.63
CA ARG A 228 -23.45 6.72 18.40
C ARG A 228 -24.86 6.74 17.77
N LYS A 229 -25.80 7.41 18.42
CA LYS A 229 -27.17 7.58 17.92
C LYS A 229 -27.17 8.47 16.68
N VAL A 230 -28.01 8.12 15.72
CA VAL A 230 -28.31 8.97 14.55
C VAL A 230 -28.84 10.31 15.04
N VAL A 231 -28.13 11.40 14.78
CA VAL A 231 -28.59 12.74 15.16
C VAL A 231 -29.44 13.26 14.01
N LYS A 232 -30.72 13.52 14.27
CA LYS A 232 -31.69 14.15 13.35
C LYS A 232 -31.87 13.42 11.99
N GLY A 233 -31.93 12.08 12.00
CA GLY A 233 -32.27 11.31 10.79
C GLY A 233 -31.10 11.17 9.77
N HIS A 234 -29.93 11.73 10.03
CA HIS A 234 -28.74 11.54 9.19
C HIS A 234 -27.88 10.42 9.74
N ILE A 235 -27.44 9.51 8.86
CA ILE A 235 -26.47 8.45 9.21
C ILE A 235 -25.16 9.12 9.60
N ASP A 236 -24.57 8.72 10.73
CA ASP A 236 -23.22 9.17 11.12
C ASP A 236 -22.21 8.73 10.04
N GLU A 237 -21.63 9.68 9.34
CA GLU A 237 -20.73 9.46 8.20
C GLU A 237 -19.54 8.60 8.59
N ALA A 238 -18.95 8.81 9.78
CA ALA A 238 -17.84 7.99 10.27
C ALA A 238 -18.26 6.52 10.44
N LYS A 239 -19.47 6.29 10.98
CA LYS A 239 -20.04 4.94 11.11
C LYS A 239 -20.27 4.28 9.75
N ARG A 240 -20.75 5.04 8.76
CA ARG A 240 -20.95 4.57 7.40
C ARG A 240 -19.62 4.11 6.78
N ILE A 241 -18.59 4.96 6.86
CA ILE A 241 -17.25 4.68 6.34
C ILE A 241 -16.69 3.42 6.99
N ILE A 242 -16.69 3.33 8.33
CA ILE A 242 -16.15 2.16 9.02
C ILE A 242 -16.88 0.89 8.59
N ARG A 243 -18.22 0.90 8.52
CA ARG A 243 -19.00 -0.29 8.16
C ARG A 243 -18.74 -0.74 6.72
N GLN A 244 -18.58 0.19 5.78
CA GLN A 244 -18.35 -0.11 4.37
C GLN A 244 -16.92 -0.55 4.13
N SER A 245 -15.94 0.20 4.67
CA SER A 245 -14.52 -0.06 4.42
C SER A 245 -13.96 -1.23 5.23
N SER A 246 -14.50 -1.55 6.42
CA SER A 246 -13.94 -2.60 7.27
C SER A 246 -13.93 -3.98 6.60
N LEU A 247 -15.00 -4.35 5.89
CA LEU A 247 -15.08 -5.62 5.18
C LEU A 247 -14.06 -5.69 4.03
N VAL A 248 -14.02 -4.64 3.20
CA VAL A 248 -13.09 -4.55 2.06
C VAL A 248 -11.65 -4.59 2.55
N LEU A 249 -11.31 -3.76 3.55
CA LEU A 249 -9.97 -3.74 4.13
C LEU A 249 -9.59 -5.05 4.82
N THR A 250 -10.55 -5.80 5.38
CA THR A 250 -10.25 -7.14 5.93
C THR A 250 -9.90 -8.13 4.82
N ILE A 251 -10.58 -8.08 3.68
CA ILE A 251 -10.24 -8.91 2.51
C ILE A 251 -8.86 -8.50 1.95
N CYS A 252 -8.60 -7.21 1.83
CA CYS A 252 -7.29 -6.68 1.44
C CYS A 252 -6.19 -7.15 2.39
N LEU A 253 -6.41 -7.06 3.70
CA LEU A 253 -5.49 -7.54 4.72
C LEU A 253 -5.14 -9.02 4.54
N LEU A 254 -6.11 -9.87 4.18
CA LEU A 254 -5.83 -11.29 3.92
C LEU A 254 -4.90 -11.46 2.71
N PHE A 255 -5.07 -10.68 1.64
CA PHE A 255 -4.16 -10.71 0.49
C PHE A 255 -2.76 -10.24 0.87
N ASP A 256 -2.65 -9.16 1.64
CA ASP A 256 -1.35 -8.62 2.08
C ASP A 256 -0.64 -9.58 3.05
N ILE A 257 -1.38 -10.27 3.94
CA ILE A 257 -0.82 -11.31 4.81
C ILE A 257 -0.29 -12.47 3.96
N VAL A 258 -1.05 -12.94 2.96
CA VAL A 258 -0.59 -14.03 2.07
C VAL A 258 0.63 -13.58 1.26
N ALA A 259 0.67 -12.34 0.78
CA ALA A 259 1.86 -11.77 0.16
C ALA A 259 3.05 -11.80 1.12
N GLY A 260 2.85 -11.37 2.37
CA GLY A 260 3.86 -11.44 3.43
C GLY A 260 4.34 -12.86 3.72
N VAL A 261 3.47 -13.86 3.69
CA VAL A 261 3.84 -15.30 3.82
C VAL A 261 4.76 -15.74 2.69
N VAL A 262 4.43 -15.38 1.45
CA VAL A 262 5.24 -15.71 0.27
C VAL A 262 6.65 -15.11 0.42
N ILE A 263 6.74 -13.87 0.87
CA ILE A 263 8.02 -13.19 1.09
C ILE A 263 8.76 -13.78 2.29
N GLN A 264 8.07 -14.05 3.39
CA GLN A 264 8.63 -14.67 4.61
C GLN A 264 9.26 -16.04 4.31
N GLY A 265 8.67 -16.81 3.41
CA GLY A 265 9.20 -18.10 2.97
C GLY A 265 10.56 -18.04 2.26
N GLN A 266 11.04 -16.84 1.89
CA GLN A 266 12.35 -16.60 1.29
C GLN A 266 13.22 -15.67 2.15
N GLN A 267 12.94 -15.58 3.44
CA GLN A 267 13.61 -14.67 4.37
C GLN A 267 15.13 -14.86 4.33
N ASP A 268 15.62 -16.07 4.33
CA ASP A 268 17.07 -16.36 4.33
C ASP A 268 17.76 -15.78 3.09
N THR A 269 17.17 -15.99 1.91
CA THR A 269 17.67 -15.41 0.64
C THR A 269 17.67 -13.88 0.69
N LEU A 270 16.60 -13.29 1.23
CA LEU A 270 16.46 -11.83 1.30
C LEU A 270 17.46 -11.20 2.27
N LEU A 271 17.74 -11.85 3.40
CA LEU A 271 18.74 -11.39 4.37
C LEU A 271 20.19 -11.54 3.83
N LEU A 272 20.45 -12.57 3.01
CA LEU A 272 21.76 -12.77 2.38
C LEU A 272 22.03 -11.78 1.24
N VAL A 273 20.98 -11.21 0.63
CA VAL A 273 21.08 -10.32 -0.54
C VAL A 273 20.35 -9.00 -0.26
N PRO A 274 20.96 -8.05 0.50
CA PRO A 274 20.27 -6.85 1.01
C PRO A 274 19.62 -5.98 -0.06
N VAL A 275 20.12 -5.95 -1.29
CA VAL A 275 19.52 -5.18 -2.38
C VAL A 275 18.09 -5.64 -2.69
N LEU A 276 17.77 -6.92 -2.43
CA LEU A 276 16.40 -7.44 -2.61
C LEU A 276 15.43 -6.85 -1.57
N LEU A 277 15.87 -6.70 -0.32
CA LEU A 277 15.07 -6.02 0.71
C LEU A 277 14.84 -4.55 0.36
N VAL A 278 15.90 -3.88 -0.14
CA VAL A 278 15.83 -2.47 -0.53
C VAL A 278 14.86 -2.24 -1.70
N LEU A 279 14.86 -3.11 -2.70
CA LEU A 279 14.01 -2.93 -3.90
C LEU A 279 12.54 -3.31 -3.67
N MET A 280 12.24 -4.19 -2.69
CA MET A 280 10.91 -4.77 -2.54
C MET A 280 9.78 -3.75 -2.35
N PRO A 281 9.87 -2.77 -1.42
CA PRO A 281 8.80 -1.79 -1.26
C PRO A 281 8.53 -1.03 -2.54
N ALA A 282 9.58 -0.55 -3.21
CA ALA A 282 9.46 0.18 -4.47
C ALA A 282 8.86 -0.69 -5.59
N PHE A 283 9.23 -1.97 -5.66
CA PHE A 283 8.70 -2.89 -6.66
C PHE A 283 7.21 -3.14 -6.49
N LEU A 284 6.75 -3.41 -5.26
CA LEU A 284 5.35 -3.69 -4.97
C LEU A 284 4.48 -2.44 -5.14
N ASN A 285 4.92 -1.31 -4.59
CA ASN A 285 4.20 -0.05 -4.72
C ASN A 285 4.12 0.47 -6.16
N GLU A 286 5.12 0.21 -7.00
CA GLU A 286 5.04 0.53 -8.42
C GLU A 286 3.88 -0.23 -9.08
N GLY A 287 3.72 -1.53 -8.77
CA GLY A 287 2.57 -2.33 -9.21
C GLY A 287 1.24 -1.72 -8.77
N ASN A 288 1.16 -1.30 -7.51
CA ASN A 288 -0.04 -0.66 -6.94
C ASN A 288 -0.35 0.68 -7.60
N ALA A 289 0.64 1.52 -7.83
CA ALA A 289 0.48 2.82 -8.47
C ALA A 289 0.02 2.67 -9.94
N LEU A 290 0.65 1.77 -10.70
CA LEU A 290 0.27 1.47 -12.08
C LEU A 290 -1.15 0.91 -12.15
N SER A 291 -1.53 -0.01 -11.24
CA SER A 291 -2.86 -0.60 -11.21
C SER A 291 -3.94 0.42 -10.85
N GLY A 292 -3.68 1.26 -9.85
CA GLY A 292 -4.59 2.34 -9.44
C GLY A 292 -4.84 3.34 -10.57
N MET A 293 -3.77 3.80 -11.23
CA MET A 293 -3.89 4.71 -12.38
C MET A 293 -4.69 4.08 -13.54
N LEU A 294 -4.43 2.81 -13.85
CA LEU A 294 -5.14 2.13 -14.94
C LEU A 294 -6.60 1.90 -14.59
N THR A 295 -6.89 1.40 -13.39
CA THR A 295 -8.26 1.14 -12.90
C THR A 295 -9.09 2.42 -12.91
N SER A 296 -8.57 3.51 -12.38
CA SER A 296 -9.25 4.81 -12.37
C SER A 296 -9.55 5.32 -13.78
N ARG A 297 -8.57 5.25 -14.70
CA ARG A 297 -8.78 5.64 -16.10
C ARG A 297 -9.82 4.78 -16.81
N LEU A 298 -9.75 3.46 -16.66
CA LEU A 298 -10.71 2.54 -17.27
C LEU A 298 -12.12 2.76 -16.72
N SER A 299 -12.26 2.94 -15.40
CA SER A 299 -13.54 3.28 -14.76
C SER A 299 -14.13 4.57 -15.33
N SER A 300 -13.33 5.63 -15.44
CA SER A 300 -13.76 6.90 -16.05
C SER A 300 -14.20 6.73 -17.49
N MET A 301 -13.46 5.97 -18.30
CA MET A 301 -13.80 5.70 -19.71
C MET A 301 -15.09 4.90 -19.84
N ILE A 302 -15.36 3.96 -18.94
CA ILE A 302 -16.61 3.19 -18.93
C ILE A 302 -17.78 4.09 -18.58
N HIS A 303 -17.67 4.94 -17.55
CA HIS A 303 -18.71 5.88 -17.16
C HIS A 303 -19.03 6.91 -18.23
N LEU A 304 -18.02 7.35 -18.99
CA LEU A 304 -18.19 8.27 -20.13
C LEU A 304 -18.70 7.56 -21.41
N GLY A 305 -18.90 6.24 -21.39
CA GLY A 305 -19.33 5.47 -22.54
C GLY A 305 -18.30 5.39 -23.68
N THR A 306 -17.02 5.70 -23.41
CA THR A 306 -15.93 5.63 -24.38
C THR A 306 -15.22 4.28 -24.41
N LEU A 307 -15.48 3.44 -23.40
CA LEU A 307 -15.01 2.07 -23.31
C LEU A 307 -16.21 1.14 -23.03
N ASP A 308 -16.51 0.27 -23.98
CA ASP A 308 -17.53 -0.77 -23.78
C ASP A 308 -16.96 -1.94 -22.98
N ILE A 309 -17.75 -2.41 -22.01
CA ILE A 309 -17.44 -3.60 -21.21
C ILE A 309 -17.73 -4.85 -22.04
N GLY A 310 -16.78 -5.79 -22.05
CA GLY A 310 -16.94 -7.10 -22.67
C GLY A 310 -16.10 -8.16 -21.96
N PRO A 311 -16.33 -9.45 -22.26
CA PRO A 311 -15.54 -10.53 -21.68
C PRO A 311 -14.05 -10.49 -22.09
N VAL A 312 -13.75 -9.80 -23.18
CA VAL A 312 -12.38 -9.57 -23.66
C VAL A 312 -12.16 -8.07 -23.84
N PRO A 313 -11.01 -7.52 -23.35
CA PRO A 313 -10.69 -6.11 -23.53
C PRO A 313 -10.70 -5.71 -25.01
N LYS A 314 -11.35 -4.59 -25.35
CA LYS A 314 -11.38 -4.03 -26.71
C LYS A 314 -10.14 -3.17 -26.99
N LYS A 315 -9.99 -2.71 -28.23
CA LYS A 315 -8.84 -1.91 -28.71
C LYS A 315 -8.53 -0.69 -27.82
N SER A 316 -9.56 0.00 -27.32
CA SER A 316 -9.41 1.16 -26.41
C SER A 316 -8.79 0.78 -25.07
N ALA A 317 -9.09 -0.39 -24.52
CA ALA A 317 -8.42 -0.90 -23.32
C ALA A 317 -6.94 -1.23 -23.60
N PHE A 318 -6.64 -1.90 -24.72
CA PHE A 318 -5.26 -2.21 -25.13
C PHE A 318 -4.40 -0.96 -25.39
N GLU A 319 -4.98 0.17 -25.82
CA GLU A 319 -4.24 1.44 -25.89
C GLU A 319 -3.80 1.92 -24.50
N ASN A 320 -4.62 1.75 -23.47
CA ASN A 320 -4.25 2.05 -22.09
C ASN A 320 -3.21 1.05 -21.56
N PHE A 321 -3.33 -0.25 -21.87
CA PHE A 321 -2.32 -1.25 -21.51
C PHE A 321 -0.94 -0.90 -22.06
N LYS A 322 -0.85 -0.41 -23.30
CA LYS A 322 0.42 0.07 -23.88
C LYS A 322 1.02 1.24 -23.09
N ILE A 323 0.17 2.17 -22.60
CA ILE A 323 0.65 3.27 -21.78
C ILE A 323 1.24 2.73 -20.49
N THR A 324 0.55 1.81 -19.81
CA THR A 324 1.01 1.18 -18.58
C THR A 324 2.32 0.42 -18.80
N TYR A 325 2.46 -0.33 -19.90
CA TYR A 325 3.72 -1.01 -20.22
C TYR A 325 4.90 -0.04 -20.43
N VAL A 326 4.69 1.08 -21.11
CA VAL A 326 5.76 2.07 -21.32
C VAL A 326 6.18 2.69 -19.99
N LEU A 327 5.23 3.02 -19.13
CA LEU A 327 5.52 3.51 -17.78
C LEU A 327 6.29 2.44 -16.98
N ALA A 328 5.80 1.21 -16.96
CA ALA A 328 6.41 0.09 -16.22
C ALA A 328 7.88 -0.17 -16.67
N VAL A 329 8.16 -0.18 -17.96
CA VAL A 329 9.54 -0.38 -18.45
C VAL A 329 10.48 0.69 -17.89
N VAL A 330 10.05 1.95 -17.89
CA VAL A 330 10.90 3.06 -17.43
C VAL A 330 11.05 3.03 -15.92
N THR A 331 9.97 2.80 -15.17
CA THR A 331 10.00 2.86 -13.71
C THR A 331 10.64 1.63 -13.09
N TYR A 332 10.40 0.42 -13.59
CA TYR A 332 11.12 -0.77 -13.10
C TYR A 332 12.60 -0.74 -13.44
N ALA A 333 12.99 -0.22 -14.61
CA ALA A 333 14.40 0.03 -14.90
C ALA A 333 15.02 1.04 -13.93
N TYR A 334 14.30 2.12 -13.62
CA TYR A 334 14.72 3.10 -12.62
C TYR A 334 14.86 2.46 -11.22
N ILE A 335 13.89 1.69 -10.76
CA ILE A 335 13.92 0.98 -9.47
C ILE A 335 15.15 0.08 -9.38
N GLY A 336 15.43 -0.74 -10.41
CA GLY A 336 16.58 -1.64 -10.43
C GLY A 336 17.90 -0.90 -10.33
N VAL A 337 18.07 0.19 -11.10
CA VAL A 337 19.30 1.00 -11.07
C VAL A 337 19.48 1.66 -9.71
N ILE A 338 18.43 2.35 -9.20
CA ILE A 338 18.57 3.13 -7.97
C ILE A 338 18.65 2.22 -6.74
N ALA A 339 17.96 1.08 -6.71
CA ALA A 339 18.10 0.11 -5.62
C ALA A 339 19.54 -0.41 -5.52
N PHE A 340 20.13 -0.76 -6.66
CA PHE A 340 21.53 -1.22 -6.69
C PHE A 340 22.50 -0.13 -6.22
N VAL A 341 22.36 1.10 -6.75
CA VAL A 341 23.19 2.25 -6.38
C VAL A 341 23.00 2.62 -4.91
N ALA A 342 21.75 2.69 -4.43
CA ALA A 342 21.45 3.02 -3.04
C ALA A 342 22.04 1.97 -2.07
N THR A 343 21.91 0.68 -2.39
CA THR A 343 22.51 -0.40 -1.59
C THR A 343 24.04 -0.27 -1.56
N TYR A 344 24.68 -0.01 -2.70
CA TYR A 344 26.11 0.20 -2.76
C TYR A 344 26.57 1.39 -1.92
N LEU A 345 25.88 2.51 -2.00
CA LEU A 345 26.20 3.73 -1.24
C LEU A 345 25.98 3.56 0.27
N PHE A 346 24.96 2.81 0.66
CA PHE A 346 24.59 2.66 2.07
C PHE A 346 25.39 1.56 2.79
N TYR A 347 25.63 0.43 2.11
CA TYR A 347 26.34 -0.73 2.68
C TYR A 347 27.80 -0.85 2.22
N GLY A 348 28.25 0.01 1.31
CA GLY A 348 29.63 -0.02 0.77
C GLY A 348 29.89 -1.11 -0.27
N SER A 349 29.00 -2.10 -0.39
CA SER A 349 29.07 -3.20 -1.37
C SER A 349 27.69 -3.78 -1.60
N VAL A 350 27.48 -4.42 -2.76
CA VAL A 350 26.31 -5.25 -3.04
C VAL A 350 26.76 -6.71 -2.95
N GLN A 351 26.24 -7.41 -1.94
CA GLN A 351 26.60 -8.81 -1.68
C GLN A 351 25.58 -9.76 -2.28
N GLY A 352 26.00 -10.95 -2.62
CA GLY A 352 25.12 -12.06 -3.05
C GLY A 352 24.57 -11.95 -4.48
N THR A 353 24.79 -10.82 -5.19
CA THR A 353 24.28 -10.64 -6.56
C THR A 353 25.04 -9.55 -7.31
N ASP A 354 24.89 -9.51 -8.63
CA ASP A 354 25.46 -8.48 -9.51
C ASP A 354 24.36 -7.55 -10.09
N PHE A 355 24.81 -6.47 -10.71
CA PHE A 355 23.91 -5.48 -11.29
C PHE A 355 22.98 -6.07 -12.37
N LEU A 356 23.50 -6.97 -13.20
CA LEU A 356 22.72 -7.55 -14.29
C LEU A 356 21.61 -8.46 -13.77
N SER A 357 21.91 -9.25 -12.74
CA SER A 357 20.94 -10.12 -12.07
C SER A 357 19.82 -9.30 -11.42
N VAL A 358 20.15 -8.21 -10.70
CA VAL A 358 19.12 -7.31 -10.13
C VAL A 358 18.25 -6.71 -11.20
N MET A 359 18.86 -6.20 -12.30
CA MET A 359 18.10 -5.65 -13.43
C MET A 359 17.21 -6.71 -14.10
N ALA A 360 17.71 -7.93 -14.30
CA ALA A 360 16.92 -9.03 -14.85
C ALA A 360 15.73 -9.37 -13.95
N ILE A 361 15.94 -9.50 -12.64
CA ILE A 361 14.87 -9.78 -11.66
C ILE A 361 13.79 -8.72 -11.76
N VAL A 362 14.14 -7.43 -11.60
CA VAL A 362 13.17 -6.34 -11.55
C VAL A 362 12.42 -6.20 -12.89
N MET A 363 13.13 -6.29 -14.02
CA MET A 363 12.52 -6.13 -15.33
C MET A 363 11.61 -7.31 -15.70
N ILE A 364 12.06 -8.55 -15.50
CA ILE A 364 11.24 -9.73 -15.84
C ILE A 364 10.03 -9.79 -14.91
N ALA A 365 10.24 -9.69 -13.60
CA ALA A 365 9.13 -9.73 -12.63
C ALA A 365 8.16 -8.55 -12.85
N GLY A 366 8.67 -7.33 -13.05
CA GLY A 366 7.85 -6.14 -13.25
C GLY A 366 7.00 -6.20 -14.52
N LEU A 367 7.55 -6.67 -15.63
CA LEU A 367 6.78 -6.80 -16.89
C LEU A 367 5.75 -7.93 -16.82
N LEU A 368 6.06 -9.05 -16.16
CA LEU A 368 5.10 -10.12 -15.91
C LEU A 368 3.97 -9.62 -15.00
N ALA A 369 4.30 -8.94 -13.89
CA ALA A 369 3.31 -8.33 -13.00
C ALA A 369 2.44 -7.32 -13.74
N THR A 370 3.02 -6.46 -14.61
CA THR A 370 2.27 -5.50 -15.44
C THR A 370 1.32 -6.19 -16.41
N THR A 371 1.67 -7.37 -16.92
CA THR A 371 0.76 -8.15 -17.77
C THR A 371 -0.50 -8.55 -17.00
N VAL A 372 -0.33 -9.14 -15.82
CA VAL A 372 -1.46 -9.55 -14.97
C VAL A 372 -2.27 -8.34 -14.50
N LEU A 373 -1.58 -7.27 -14.07
CA LEU A 373 -2.15 -6.00 -13.67
C LEU A 373 -3.11 -5.40 -14.70
N ASN A 374 -2.72 -5.40 -15.96
CA ASN A 374 -3.54 -4.83 -17.03
C ASN A 374 -4.92 -5.51 -17.14
N PHE A 375 -4.95 -6.82 -17.08
CA PHE A 375 -6.21 -7.59 -17.09
C PHE A 375 -6.97 -7.43 -15.78
N LEU A 376 -6.30 -7.52 -14.63
CA LEU A 376 -6.91 -7.34 -13.32
C LEU A 376 -7.63 -5.98 -13.24
N SER A 377 -6.94 -4.89 -13.58
CA SER A 377 -7.50 -3.54 -13.55
C SER A 377 -8.71 -3.39 -14.49
N TYR A 378 -8.68 -4.02 -15.65
CA TYR A 378 -9.82 -4.01 -16.58
C TYR A 378 -11.05 -4.69 -15.97
N TYR A 379 -10.89 -5.90 -15.42
CA TYR A 379 -12.03 -6.63 -14.86
C TYR A 379 -12.54 -6.01 -13.58
N VAL A 380 -11.67 -5.50 -12.72
CA VAL A 380 -12.08 -4.79 -11.49
C VAL A 380 -12.84 -3.50 -11.83
N ALA A 381 -12.36 -2.68 -12.77
CA ALA A 381 -13.07 -1.50 -13.23
C ALA A 381 -14.45 -1.84 -13.83
N ALA A 382 -14.51 -2.89 -14.65
CA ALA A 382 -15.77 -3.35 -15.22
C ALA A 382 -16.77 -3.86 -14.17
N MET A 383 -16.29 -4.58 -13.15
CA MET A 383 -17.12 -5.06 -12.04
C MET A 383 -17.61 -3.90 -11.17
N ALA A 384 -16.75 -2.94 -10.85
CA ALA A 384 -17.13 -1.76 -10.06
C ALA A 384 -18.30 -1.00 -10.71
N VAL A 385 -18.19 -0.72 -12.01
CA VAL A 385 -19.27 -0.05 -12.74
C VAL A 385 -20.52 -0.91 -12.80
N LYS A 386 -20.41 -2.23 -13.06
CA LYS A 386 -21.55 -3.14 -13.12
C LYS A 386 -22.31 -3.22 -11.79
N PHE A 387 -21.62 -3.18 -10.67
CA PHE A 387 -22.20 -3.25 -9.33
C PHE A 387 -22.47 -1.87 -8.71
N ASN A 388 -22.19 -0.81 -9.45
CA ASN A 388 -22.32 0.59 -8.98
C ASN A 388 -21.56 0.84 -7.67
N LEU A 389 -20.34 0.29 -7.59
CA LEU A 389 -19.43 0.44 -6.47
C LEU A 389 -18.57 1.69 -6.67
N ASP A 390 -18.26 2.38 -5.58
CA ASP A 390 -17.33 3.49 -5.60
C ASP A 390 -15.91 2.96 -5.88
N PRO A 391 -15.25 3.42 -6.96
CA PRO A 391 -13.89 2.98 -7.28
C PRO A 391 -12.89 3.25 -6.17
N ASP A 392 -12.97 4.39 -5.49
CA ASP A 392 -12.02 4.83 -4.49
C ASP A 392 -12.11 4.01 -3.20
N ASP A 393 -13.34 3.67 -2.78
CA ASP A 393 -13.57 2.92 -1.54
C ASP A 393 -13.44 1.40 -1.71
N HIS A 394 -13.58 0.86 -2.94
CA HIS A 394 -13.65 -0.58 -3.18
C HIS A 394 -12.64 -1.06 -4.21
N SER A 395 -12.58 -0.45 -5.40
CA SER A 395 -11.81 -0.99 -6.53
C SER A 395 -10.31 -0.80 -6.35
N ILE A 396 -9.88 0.39 -5.93
CA ILE A 396 -8.45 0.70 -5.74
C ILE A 396 -7.86 -0.17 -4.62
N PRO A 397 -8.44 -0.28 -3.40
CA PRO A 397 -7.90 -1.15 -2.37
C PRO A 397 -7.82 -2.63 -2.79
N ILE A 398 -8.86 -3.17 -3.43
CA ILE A 398 -8.87 -4.56 -3.90
C ILE A 398 -7.79 -4.78 -4.95
N THR A 399 -7.66 -3.87 -5.91
CA THR A 399 -6.66 -4.00 -6.99
C THR A 399 -5.25 -3.89 -6.41
N SER A 400 -5.00 -2.95 -5.50
CA SER A 400 -3.72 -2.75 -4.82
C SER A 400 -3.30 -4.01 -4.05
N SER A 401 -4.11 -4.48 -3.10
CA SER A 401 -3.76 -5.68 -2.32
C SER A 401 -3.69 -6.96 -3.16
N SER A 402 -4.47 -7.06 -4.24
CA SER A 402 -4.30 -8.15 -5.20
C SER A 402 -2.95 -8.07 -5.90
N MET A 403 -2.48 -6.86 -6.21
CA MET A 403 -1.16 -6.65 -6.83
C MET A 403 -0.02 -6.88 -5.85
N ASP A 404 -0.19 -6.60 -4.55
CA ASP A 404 0.79 -6.97 -3.53
C ASP A 404 1.01 -8.48 -3.51
N LEU A 405 -0.06 -9.28 -3.52
CA LEU A 405 0.04 -10.74 -3.57
C LEU A 405 0.64 -11.26 -4.88
N ILE A 406 0.16 -10.77 -6.02
CA ILE A 406 0.61 -11.21 -7.34
C ILE A 406 2.05 -10.77 -7.59
N GLY A 407 2.36 -9.51 -7.29
CA GLY A 407 3.69 -8.93 -7.44
C GLY A 407 4.73 -9.61 -6.55
N ALA A 408 4.40 -9.85 -5.29
CA ALA A 408 5.26 -10.60 -4.37
C ALA A 408 5.53 -12.02 -4.88
N THR A 409 4.47 -12.73 -5.31
CA THR A 409 4.60 -14.10 -5.82
C THR A 409 5.49 -14.15 -7.07
N ILE A 410 5.26 -13.26 -8.03
CA ILE A 410 6.06 -13.20 -9.27
C ILE A 410 7.51 -12.83 -8.94
N LEU A 411 7.73 -11.83 -8.09
CA LEU A 411 9.06 -11.39 -7.72
C LEU A 411 9.85 -12.50 -7.04
N ILE A 412 9.26 -13.17 -6.04
CA ILE A 412 9.91 -14.27 -5.33
C ILE A 412 10.24 -15.46 -6.26
N VAL A 413 9.33 -15.82 -7.16
CA VAL A 413 9.60 -16.87 -8.15
C VAL A 413 10.78 -16.48 -9.05
N ILE A 414 10.83 -15.25 -9.54
CA ILE A 414 11.95 -14.80 -10.39
C ILE A 414 13.26 -14.71 -9.61
N ILE A 415 13.22 -14.25 -8.35
CA ILE A 415 14.41 -14.29 -7.47
C ILE A 415 14.93 -15.71 -7.34
N SER A 416 14.07 -16.67 -7.01
CA SER A 416 14.45 -18.10 -6.85
C SER A 416 14.96 -18.75 -8.13
N LEU A 417 14.61 -18.23 -9.31
CA LEU A 417 15.11 -18.72 -10.60
C LEU A 417 16.47 -18.12 -10.99
N ILE A 418 16.75 -16.90 -10.57
CA ILE A 418 17.97 -16.16 -10.98
C ILE A 418 19.06 -16.28 -9.91
N ILE A 419 18.69 -16.17 -8.63
CA ILE A 419 19.62 -16.31 -7.51
C ILE A 419 19.58 -17.76 -7.03
N VAL A 420 20.52 -18.54 -7.50
CA VAL A 420 20.78 -19.90 -7.01
C VAL A 420 21.76 -19.77 -5.86
N ILE A 421 21.28 -19.90 -4.63
CA ILE A 421 22.11 -19.89 -3.40
C ILE A 421 22.36 -21.32 -2.96
#